data_d618caf69f5fae7de44294a31dfd69dc
#
_entry.id   d618caf69f5fae7de44294a31dfd69dc
#
_cell.length_a   1.000
_cell.length_b   1.000
_cell.length_c   1.000
_cell.angle_alpha   90.00
_cell.angle_beta   90.00
_cell.angle_gamma   90.00
#
_symmetry.space_group_name_H-M   'P 1'
#
loop_
_entity.id
_entity.type
_entity.pdbx_description
1 polymer ?
#
loop_
_entity_poly.entity_id
_entity_poly.type
_entity_poly.pdbx_seq_one_letter_code
_entity_poly.pdbx_strand_id
1 'polypeptide(L)'
;LGIFCKPGLQIDSLNWESRSLSYFLPVRINDSFDLIGVWACKPYIEAIYEYEQMHHQKLESNSVILGDFNSNVIWDRPHGKRNQTAVNNALSDKGLLSAYHYLSGEQYGKETVSTFYLHRHIARSYHIDYCYCDPNRLMSLKVLDKEIFLQYSDHLPVEIILK
;
A
#
# COMPACT_ATOMS: atom_id res chain seq x y z
N LEU A 1 -7.63 -5.56 -10.10
CA LEU A 1 -6.33 -5.72 -9.45
C LEU A 1 -5.61 -6.91 -10.07
N GLY A 2 -4.32 -6.79 -10.33
CA GLY A 2 -3.48 -7.86 -10.88
C GLY A 2 -2.02 -7.70 -10.47
N ILE A 3 -1.32 -8.83 -10.34
CA ILE A 3 0.13 -8.86 -10.15
C ILE A 3 0.72 -9.55 -11.38
N PHE A 4 1.68 -8.89 -12.02
CA PHE A 4 2.37 -9.38 -13.20
C PHE A 4 3.86 -9.46 -12.92
N CYS A 5 4.51 -10.54 -13.34
CA CYS A 5 5.95 -10.70 -13.17
C CYS A 5 6.67 -10.88 -14.50
N LYS A 6 7.96 -10.59 -14.49
CA LYS A 6 8.85 -10.94 -15.60
C LYS A 6 9.09 -12.46 -15.62
N PRO A 7 9.38 -13.03 -16.80
CA PRO A 7 9.79 -14.44 -16.89
C PRO A 7 10.96 -14.76 -15.92
N GLY A 8 10.88 -15.92 -15.27
CA GLY A 8 11.88 -16.38 -14.28
C GLY A 8 11.55 -16.06 -12.82
N LEU A 9 10.48 -15.29 -12.56
CA LEU A 9 9.94 -15.15 -11.21
C LEU A 9 8.76 -16.11 -11.02
N GLN A 10 8.73 -16.80 -9.89
CA GLN A 10 7.63 -17.66 -9.48
C GLN A 10 6.65 -16.83 -8.62
N ILE A 11 5.36 -16.94 -8.92
CA ILE A 11 4.28 -16.38 -8.13
C ILE A 11 3.33 -17.50 -7.74
N ASP A 12 3.17 -17.72 -6.44
CA ASP A 12 2.23 -18.68 -5.88
C ASP A 12 1.13 -17.97 -5.13
N SER A 13 -0.12 -18.32 -5.41
CA SER A 13 -1.27 -17.74 -4.69
C SER A 13 -1.27 -18.24 -3.24
N LEU A 14 -1.40 -17.31 -2.30
CA LEU A 14 -1.63 -17.63 -0.90
C LEU A 14 -3.13 -17.74 -0.64
N ASN A 15 -3.56 -18.84 -0.02
CA ASN A 15 -4.96 -19.08 0.33
C ASN A 15 -5.34 -18.31 1.60
N TRP A 16 -5.32 -16.98 1.50
CA TRP A 16 -5.80 -16.11 2.57
C TRP A 16 -7.27 -15.79 2.33
N GLU A 17 -8.11 -16.17 3.27
CA GLU A 17 -9.56 -15.95 3.19
C GLU A 17 -9.86 -14.44 3.14
N SER A 18 -10.68 -14.03 2.18
CA SER A 18 -11.10 -12.62 2.05
C SER A 18 -12.53 -12.37 2.55
N ARG A 19 -13.31 -13.43 2.83
CA ARG A 19 -14.73 -13.33 3.19
C ARG A 19 -15.50 -12.47 2.19
N SER A 20 -16.14 -11.38 2.67
CA SER A 20 -16.84 -10.41 1.83
C SER A 20 -15.94 -9.30 1.26
N LEU A 21 -14.65 -9.30 1.62
CA LEU A 21 -13.69 -8.29 1.17
C LEU A 21 -13.20 -8.61 -0.23
N SER A 22 -13.02 -7.58 -1.05
CA SER A 22 -12.58 -7.69 -2.44
C SER A 22 -11.28 -6.95 -2.66
N TYR A 23 -10.57 -7.34 -3.74
CA TYR A 23 -9.37 -6.65 -4.22
C TYR A 23 -8.15 -6.72 -3.27
N PHE A 24 -8.02 -7.87 -2.59
CA PHE A 24 -6.81 -8.28 -1.91
C PHE A 24 -6.20 -9.47 -2.66
N LEU A 25 -4.93 -9.37 -2.99
CA LEU A 25 -4.24 -10.38 -3.80
C LEU A 25 -2.94 -10.81 -3.09
N PRO A 26 -3.04 -11.75 -2.14
CA PRO A 26 -1.88 -12.29 -1.44
C PRO A 26 -1.18 -13.35 -2.28
N VAL A 27 0.10 -13.17 -2.52
CA VAL A 27 0.95 -14.11 -3.26
C VAL A 27 2.30 -14.27 -2.59
N ARG A 28 2.95 -15.40 -2.80
CA ARG A 28 4.36 -15.62 -2.45
C ARG A 28 5.23 -15.48 -3.69
N ILE A 29 6.32 -14.76 -3.56
CA ILE A 29 7.27 -14.52 -4.64
C ILE A 29 8.54 -15.31 -4.37
N ASN A 30 8.90 -16.24 -5.29
CA ASN A 30 10.13 -17.06 -5.26
C ASN A 30 10.37 -17.76 -3.91
N ASP A 31 9.33 -18.21 -3.21
CA ASP A 31 9.40 -18.74 -1.83
C ASP A 31 10.12 -17.80 -0.83
N SER A 32 10.31 -16.54 -1.18
CA SER A 32 11.13 -15.58 -0.43
C SER A 32 10.29 -14.63 0.42
N PHE A 33 9.25 -14.05 -0.13
CA PHE A 33 8.43 -13.07 0.58
C PHE A 33 6.98 -13.08 0.13
N ASP A 34 6.11 -12.62 1.03
CA ASP A 34 4.68 -12.48 0.76
C ASP A 34 4.39 -11.07 0.26
N LEU A 35 3.73 -10.98 -0.90
CA LEU A 35 3.28 -9.74 -1.49
C LEU A 35 1.75 -9.68 -1.44
N ILE A 36 1.21 -8.68 -0.77
CA ILE A 36 -0.22 -8.43 -0.69
C ILE A 36 -0.55 -7.20 -1.53
N GLY A 37 -1.05 -7.41 -2.74
CA GLY A 37 -1.58 -6.34 -3.57
C GLY A 37 -2.94 -5.88 -3.06
N VAL A 38 -3.15 -4.56 -2.95
CA VAL A 38 -4.36 -3.97 -2.40
C VAL A 38 -4.95 -2.92 -3.34
N TRP A 39 -6.27 -2.95 -3.50
CA TRP A 39 -7.04 -1.84 -4.05
C TRP A 39 -8.29 -1.62 -3.20
N ALA A 40 -8.25 -0.61 -2.33
CA ALA A 40 -9.33 -0.32 -1.42
C ALA A 40 -10.53 0.32 -2.15
N CYS A 41 -11.58 -0.47 -2.36
CA CYS A 41 -12.90 0.02 -2.75
C CYS A 41 -13.76 0.25 -1.51
N LYS A 42 -14.93 0.87 -1.67
CA LYS A 42 -15.84 1.08 -0.52
C LYS A 42 -16.00 -0.20 0.30
N PRO A 43 -15.84 -0.13 1.62
CA PRO A 43 -15.72 1.04 2.50
C PRO A 43 -14.29 1.63 2.65
N TYR A 44 -13.39 1.44 1.67
CA TYR A 44 -12.04 2.00 1.62
C TYR A 44 -11.14 1.43 2.74
N ILE A 45 -10.54 2.31 3.57
CA ILE A 45 -9.59 1.94 4.62
C ILE A 45 -10.17 0.95 5.64
N GLU A 46 -11.47 0.94 5.84
CA GLU A 46 -12.13 0.00 6.75
C GLU A 46 -12.00 -1.45 6.26
N ALA A 47 -12.03 -1.67 4.93
CA ALA A 47 -11.80 -2.99 4.36
C ALA A 47 -10.35 -3.44 4.55
N ILE A 48 -9.38 -2.53 4.43
CA ILE A 48 -7.96 -2.82 4.69
C ILE A 48 -7.77 -3.16 6.16
N TYR A 49 -8.37 -2.39 7.07
CA TYR A 49 -8.31 -2.65 8.51
C TYR A 49 -8.85 -4.05 8.83
N GLU A 50 -10.02 -4.41 8.29
CA GLU A 50 -10.62 -5.73 8.52
C GLU A 50 -9.75 -6.86 7.96
N TYR A 51 -9.20 -6.69 6.75
CA TYR A 51 -8.32 -7.68 6.14
C TYR A 51 -7.01 -7.86 6.93
N GLU A 52 -6.41 -6.76 7.36
CA GLU A 52 -5.22 -6.78 8.22
C GLU A 52 -5.51 -7.50 9.53
N GLN A 53 -6.60 -7.18 10.24
CA GLN A 53 -6.97 -7.86 11.49
C GLN A 53 -7.21 -9.36 11.30
N MET A 54 -7.83 -9.78 10.20
CA MET A 54 -8.04 -11.20 9.88
C MET A 54 -6.72 -11.96 9.69
N HIS A 55 -5.72 -11.30 9.14
CA HIS A 55 -4.45 -11.90 8.75
C HIS A 55 -3.25 -11.44 9.58
N HIS A 56 -3.50 -10.66 10.63
CA HIS A 56 -2.45 -10.09 11.48
C HIS A 56 -1.39 -11.12 11.93
N GLN A 57 -1.82 -12.33 12.26
CA GLN A 57 -0.92 -13.42 12.67
C GLN A 57 -0.04 -13.98 11.52
N LYS A 58 -0.44 -13.76 10.28
CA LYS A 58 0.29 -14.21 9.08
C LYS A 58 1.28 -13.18 8.57
N LEU A 59 1.12 -11.92 8.99
CA LEU A 59 2.04 -10.84 8.61
C LEU A 59 3.34 -10.97 9.41
N GLU A 60 4.44 -11.00 8.69
CA GLU A 60 5.79 -11.14 9.20
C GLU A 60 6.73 -10.11 8.54
N SER A 61 7.98 -10.04 8.98
CA SER A 61 8.99 -9.11 8.42
C SER A 61 9.29 -9.33 6.93
N ASN A 62 8.96 -10.51 6.39
CA ASN A 62 9.07 -10.78 4.95
C ASN A 62 7.82 -10.38 4.16
N SER A 63 6.78 -9.84 4.81
CA SER A 63 5.57 -9.36 4.12
C SER A 63 5.80 -7.98 3.51
N VAL A 64 5.18 -7.78 2.35
CA VAL A 64 5.10 -6.49 1.65
C VAL A 64 3.65 -6.24 1.28
N ILE A 65 3.09 -5.13 1.73
CA ILE A 65 1.71 -4.74 1.41
C ILE A 65 1.77 -3.48 0.57
N LEU A 66 1.22 -3.51 -0.64
CA LEU A 66 1.28 -2.36 -1.53
C LEU A 66 0.02 -2.20 -2.38
N GLY A 67 -0.28 -0.96 -2.71
CA GLY A 67 -1.36 -0.61 -3.62
C GLY A 67 -2.06 0.69 -3.25
N ASP A 68 -3.26 0.86 -3.83
CA ASP A 68 -4.13 1.99 -3.59
C ASP A 68 -4.99 1.74 -2.34
N PHE A 69 -4.70 2.48 -1.28
CA PHE A 69 -5.45 2.42 -0.03
C PHE A 69 -6.69 3.33 -0.03
N ASN A 70 -6.80 4.20 -1.03
CA ASN A 70 -7.87 5.20 -1.15
C ASN A 70 -8.11 5.95 0.16
N SER A 71 -7.06 6.19 0.92
CA SER A 71 -7.11 6.76 2.27
C SER A 71 -5.81 7.50 2.62
N ASN A 72 -5.95 8.41 3.57
CA ASN A 72 -4.86 9.11 4.23
C ASN A 72 -5.34 9.54 5.63
N VAL A 73 -4.45 9.74 6.58
CA VAL A 73 -4.79 10.12 7.97
C VAL A 73 -5.61 11.41 8.07
N ILE A 74 -5.53 12.29 7.05
CA ILE A 74 -6.36 13.51 7.00
C ILE A 74 -7.87 13.22 6.96
N TRP A 75 -8.25 11.99 6.61
CA TRP A 75 -9.64 11.52 6.56
C TRP A 75 -10.00 10.54 7.67
N ASP A 76 -9.20 10.39 8.71
CA ASP A 76 -9.43 9.42 9.79
C ASP A 76 -10.77 9.62 10.52
N ARG A 77 -11.20 10.88 10.70
CA ARG A 77 -12.37 11.22 11.51
C ARG A 77 -13.66 10.49 11.09
N PRO A 78 -14.05 10.43 9.81
CA PRO A 78 -15.26 9.72 9.39
C PRO A 78 -15.17 8.20 9.52
N HIS A 79 -13.97 7.60 9.56
CA HIS A 79 -13.76 6.16 9.66
C HIS A 79 -13.67 5.63 11.10
N GLY A 80 -13.72 6.53 12.11
CA GLY A 80 -13.71 6.16 13.52
C GLY A 80 -12.46 5.38 13.92
N LYS A 81 -12.63 4.16 14.45
CA LYS A 81 -11.51 3.31 14.90
C LYS A 81 -10.88 2.47 13.76
N ARG A 82 -11.52 2.40 12.60
CA ARG A 82 -11.06 1.61 11.43
C ARG A 82 -10.50 2.55 10.37
N ASN A 83 -9.52 3.35 10.75
CA ASN A 83 -8.98 4.45 9.97
C ASN A 83 -7.52 4.19 9.55
N GLN A 84 -6.93 5.11 8.79
CA GLN A 84 -5.56 4.99 8.28
C GLN A 84 -4.54 4.92 9.43
N THR A 85 -4.70 5.70 10.48
CA THR A 85 -3.82 5.65 11.65
C THR A 85 -3.84 4.28 12.32
N ALA A 86 -5.02 3.65 12.44
CA ALA A 86 -5.14 2.32 13.03
C ALA A 86 -4.42 1.25 12.19
N VAL A 87 -4.54 1.32 10.86
CA VAL A 87 -3.81 0.44 9.93
C VAL A 87 -2.30 0.66 10.03
N ASN A 88 -1.85 1.92 10.05
CA ASN A 88 -0.44 2.26 10.20
C ASN A 88 0.16 1.67 11.49
N ASN A 89 -0.57 1.79 12.60
CA ASN A 89 -0.12 1.27 13.90
C ASN A 89 -0.06 -0.26 13.88
N ALA A 90 -1.10 -0.93 13.39
CA ALA A 90 -1.16 -2.38 13.33
C ALA A 90 -0.03 -2.97 12.45
N LEU A 91 0.28 -2.36 11.32
CA LEU A 91 1.40 -2.76 10.47
C LEU A 91 2.77 -2.45 11.12
N SER A 92 2.88 -1.30 11.80
CA SER A 92 4.09 -0.93 12.55
C SER A 92 4.39 -1.91 13.69
N ASP A 93 3.37 -2.43 14.38
CA ASP A 93 3.51 -3.46 15.42
C ASP A 93 4.09 -4.76 14.86
N LYS A 94 3.98 -4.98 13.55
CA LYS A 94 4.60 -6.09 12.80
C LYS A 94 5.98 -5.75 12.22
N GLY A 95 6.49 -4.53 12.46
CA GLY A 95 7.74 -4.05 11.88
C GLY A 95 7.61 -3.66 10.40
N LEU A 96 6.38 -3.52 9.90
CA LEU A 96 6.10 -3.10 8.52
C LEU A 96 5.82 -1.60 8.50
N LEU A 97 6.75 -0.82 8.00
CA LEU A 97 6.63 0.64 7.94
C LEU A 97 6.31 1.11 6.52
N SER A 98 5.60 2.23 6.41
CA SER A 98 5.40 2.88 5.11
C SER A 98 6.74 3.29 4.53
N ALA A 99 7.08 2.73 3.38
CA ALA A 99 8.35 2.96 2.70
C ALA A 99 8.61 4.44 2.40
N TYR A 100 7.56 5.17 1.97
CA TYR A 100 7.65 6.61 1.73
C TYR A 100 8.04 7.37 3.01
N HIS A 101 7.28 7.16 4.09
CA HIS A 101 7.48 7.91 5.34
C HIS A 101 8.80 7.55 6.02
N TYR A 102 9.23 6.28 5.92
CA TYR A 102 10.52 5.85 6.44
C TYR A 102 11.70 6.54 5.72
N LEU A 103 11.63 6.66 4.38
CA LEU A 103 12.72 7.28 3.60
C LEU A 103 12.70 8.80 3.65
N SER A 104 11.52 9.42 3.58
CA SER A 104 11.39 10.88 3.56
C SER A 104 11.51 11.52 4.94
N GLY A 105 11.15 10.79 6.01
CA GLY A 105 11.00 11.34 7.36
C GLY A 105 9.78 12.24 7.53
N GLU A 106 8.92 12.33 6.51
CA GLU A 106 7.70 13.14 6.58
C GLU A 106 6.64 12.50 7.47
N GLN A 107 5.78 13.33 8.06
CA GLN A 107 4.66 12.87 8.87
C GLN A 107 3.48 12.49 7.97
N TYR A 108 2.73 11.46 8.36
CA TYR A 108 1.45 11.12 7.74
C TYR A 108 0.52 12.32 7.73
N GLY A 109 -0.12 12.59 6.59
CA GLY A 109 -0.97 13.75 6.36
C GLY A 109 -0.22 15.06 6.06
N LYS A 110 1.11 14.99 5.91
CA LYS A 110 1.99 16.11 5.55
C LYS A 110 2.89 15.80 4.37
N GLU A 111 2.53 14.77 3.60
CA GLU A 111 3.29 14.32 2.46
C GLU A 111 3.42 15.43 1.41
N THR A 112 4.66 15.68 0.98
CA THR A 112 4.95 16.66 -0.07
C THR A 112 4.85 16.06 -1.48
N VAL A 113 4.90 14.72 -1.58
CA VAL A 113 4.76 13.98 -2.84
C VAL A 113 3.41 13.29 -2.89
N SER A 114 2.60 13.65 -3.86
CA SER A 114 1.30 13.03 -4.12
C SER A 114 1.42 11.86 -5.08
N THR A 115 0.63 10.81 -4.86
CA THR A 115 0.53 9.66 -5.75
C THR A 115 -0.76 9.67 -6.58
N PHE A 116 -1.74 10.47 -6.19
CA PHE A 116 -3.05 10.59 -6.82
C PHE A 116 -3.43 12.04 -7.07
N TYR A 117 -4.10 12.31 -8.19
CA TYR A 117 -4.56 13.62 -8.63
C TYR A 117 -6.02 13.54 -9.07
N LEU A 118 -6.94 13.87 -8.18
CA LEU A 118 -8.38 13.74 -8.43
C LEU A 118 -8.80 14.41 -9.75
N HIS A 119 -9.31 13.61 -10.69
CA HIS A 119 -9.62 14.00 -12.06
C HIS A 119 -8.43 14.67 -12.78
N ARG A 120 -7.20 14.29 -12.44
CA ARG A 120 -5.93 14.83 -12.96
C ARG A 120 -5.72 16.34 -12.68
N HIS A 121 -6.39 16.87 -11.65
CA HIS A 121 -6.22 18.24 -11.21
C HIS A 121 -5.04 18.38 -10.23
N ILE A 122 -4.02 19.14 -10.61
CA ILE A 122 -2.80 19.34 -9.79
C ILE A 122 -3.11 19.89 -8.41
N ALA A 123 -4.12 20.78 -8.29
CA ALA A 123 -4.53 21.36 -7.01
C ALA A 123 -5.33 20.41 -6.09
N ARG A 124 -5.68 19.21 -6.56
CA ARG A 124 -6.43 18.20 -5.81
C ARG A 124 -5.65 16.91 -5.77
N SER A 125 -4.52 16.95 -5.12
CA SER A 125 -3.60 15.83 -5.07
C SER A 125 -3.46 15.28 -3.66
N TYR A 126 -3.22 13.96 -3.54
CA TYR A 126 -3.16 13.24 -2.29
C TYR A 126 -2.12 12.11 -2.38
N HIS A 127 -1.60 11.71 -1.23
CA HIS A 127 -0.79 10.51 -1.10
C HIS A 127 -1.67 9.37 -0.56
N ILE A 128 -2.06 8.43 -1.43
CA ILE A 128 -3.00 7.35 -1.09
C ILE A 128 -2.54 5.97 -1.56
N ASP A 129 -1.44 5.91 -2.31
CA ASP A 129 -0.79 4.68 -2.70
C ASP A 129 0.39 4.42 -1.77
N TYR A 130 0.37 3.30 -1.06
CA TYR A 130 1.37 2.98 -0.05
C TYR A 130 2.08 1.67 -0.36
N CYS A 131 3.29 1.55 0.17
CA CYS A 131 3.98 0.28 0.36
C CYS A 131 4.42 0.19 1.83
N TYR A 132 4.03 -0.89 2.49
CA TYR A 132 4.49 -1.23 3.84
C TYR A 132 5.39 -2.45 3.75
N CYS A 133 6.59 -2.35 4.32
CA CYS A 133 7.57 -3.43 4.34
C CYS A 133 8.51 -3.28 5.55
N ASP A 134 9.33 -4.30 5.81
CA ASP A 134 10.45 -4.16 6.75
C ASP A 134 11.45 -3.12 6.20
N PRO A 135 11.71 -2.03 6.94
CA PRO A 135 12.64 -0.98 6.51
C PRO A 135 14.06 -1.48 6.25
N ASN A 136 14.50 -2.58 6.88
CA ASN A 136 15.81 -3.16 6.64
C ASN A 136 15.95 -3.75 5.24
N ARG A 137 14.84 -4.07 4.58
CA ARG A 137 14.80 -4.57 3.20
C ARG A 137 14.70 -3.44 2.17
N LEU A 138 14.27 -2.25 2.59
CA LEU A 138 14.00 -1.14 1.71
C LEU A 138 15.30 -0.47 1.24
N MET A 139 15.47 -0.38 -0.08
CA MET A 139 16.59 0.32 -0.70
C MET A 139 16.17 1.69 -1.23
N SER A 140 15.06 1.76 -1.95
CA SER A 140 14.53 3.03 -2.48
C SER A 140 13.04 2.94 -2.75
N LEU A 141 12.41 4.12 -2.77
CA LEU A 141 11.07 4.36 -3.30
C LEU A 141 11.09 5.61 -4.14
N LYS A 142 10.43 5.58 -5.29
CA LYS A 142 10.26 6.73 -6.16
C LYS A 142 8.83 6.78 -6.70
N VAL A 143 8.16 7.91 -6.51
CA VAL A 143 6.94 8.25 -7.25
C VAL A 143 7.38 8.83 -8.59
N LEU A 144 6.88 8.25 -9.69
CA LEU A 144 7.32 8.65 -11.03
C LEU A 144 6.68 9.98 -11.45
N ASP A 145 7.25 10.57 -12.51
CA ASP A 145 6.98 11.93 -12.90
C ASP A 145 5.53 12.16 -13.36
N LYS A 146 4.85 13.07 -12.68
CA LYS A 146 3.48 13.50 -13.02
C LYS A 146 3.35 14.05 -14.45
N GLU A 147 4.37 14.72 -14.96
CA GLU A 147 4.36 15.31 -16.30
C GLU A 147 4.28 14.23 -17.40
N ILE A 148 4.79 13.04 -17.08
CA ILE A 148 4.73 11.88 -17.98
C ILE A 148 3.44 11.09 -17.79
N PHE A 149 3.03 10.84 -16.52
CA PHE A 149 2.03 9.82 -16.25
C PHE A 149 0.60 10.35 -16.10
N LEU A 150 0.37 11.63 -15.75
CA LEU A 150 -0.98 12.18 -15.63
C LEU A 150 -1.80 12.18 -16.93
N GLN A 151 -1.16 12.09 -18.09
CA GLN A 151 -1.88 11.93 -19.34
C GLN A 151 -2.55 10.55 -19.49
N TYR A 152 -2.09 9.54 -18.75
CA TYR A 152 -2.58 8.16 -18.81
C TYR A 152 -3.46 7.79 -17.62
N SER A 153 -3.13 8.27 -16.42
CA SER A 153 -3.82 7.93 -15.17
C SER A 153 -3.88 9.13 -14.24
N ASP A 154 -4.84 9.15 -13.35
CA ASP A 154 -4.90 10.07 -12.19
C ASP A 154 -4.05 9.57 -11.00
N HIS A 155 -3.55 8.32 -11.05
CA HIS A 155 -2.50 7.82 -10.16
C HIS A 155 -1.13 7.85 -10.83
N LEU A 156 -0.09 8.10 -10.05
CA LEU A 156 1.29 7.98 -10.49
C LEU A 156 1.86 6.61 -10.13
N PRO A 157 2.69 6.03 -10.99
CA PRO A 157 3.40 4.80 -10.64
C PRO A 157 4.36 5.03 -9.47
N VAL A 158 4.39 4.05 -8.56
CA VAL A 158 5.34 4.02 -7.45
C VAL A 158 6.32 2.86 -7.69
N GLU A 159 7.60 3.20 -7.83
CA GLU A 159 8.69 2.24 -7.97
C GLU A 159 9.32 1.98 -6.59
N ILE A 160 9.50 0.70 -6.24
CA ILE A 160 10.10 0.30 -4.97
C ILE A 160 11.18 -0.73 -5.26
N ILE A 161 12.34 -0.55 -4.64
CA ILE A 161 13.45 -1.51 -4.70
C ILE A 161 13.68 -2.08 -3.30
N LEU A 162 13.60 -3.40 -3.21
CA LEU A 162 13.89 -4.17 -2.00
C LEU A 162 15.15 -5.02 -2.20
N LYS A 163 15.83 -5.34 -1.07
CA LYS A 163 16.94 -6.33 -1.05
C LYS A 163 16.40 -7.72 -1.21
#